data_5029a20102a23a46d7f433f1075b13ba
#
_entry.id   5029a20102a23a46d7f433f1075b13ba
#
_cell.length_a   1.000
_cell.length_b   1.000
_cell.length_c   1.000
_cell.angle_alpha   90.00
_cell.angle_beta   90.00
_cell.angle_gamma   90.00
#
_symmetry.space_group_name_H-M   'P 1'
#
loop_
_entity.id
_entity.type
_entity.pdbx_description
1 polymer ?
#
loop_
_entity_poly.entity_id
_entity_poly.type
_entity_poly.pdbx_seq_one_letter_code
_entity_poly.pdbx_strand_id
1 'polypeptide(L)'
;MHKPPLILAVDDVAENLDIVQMRLEAQGYGVETAADGEEAIARARELSPDLILLDIMMPKLDGIAALKILKQDQALRFIPVILLTAKADRTDVIAGLEAGGDDYLTKPIDQASLTARVRSMLRIKALNDELDALNQSLETRVAQQVAEIERVSRLRRFLAPQIADVIASSDGQDKLLQSHRREISVLFCDLRGFTSFTETNEPEEVMGVISEYIREMCALIDRYEGTIQGFAGDGIIALFNDPVPCADHAERAVRLAADMRDKVAELAAGWSRRGLDLGCGIGVALGYATLGTIGFERRLEYSAIGSVMNLASRLCDEAKPGQIIVSRRVFSEVEPIVEAAELPPLTLKGFSRPVPAYEIVKVR
;
A
#
# COMPACT_ATOMS: atom_id res chain seq x y z
N MET A 1 30.78 -17.20 6.68
CA MET A 1 32.06 -17.90 6.37
C MET A 1 33.17 -17.39 7.29
N HIS A 2 34.02 -18.30 7.85
CA HIS A 2 35.16 -17.95 8.70
C HIS A 2 36.29 -17.25 7.91
N LYS A 3 37.16 -16.56 8.62
CA LYS A 3 38.37 -15.93 8.01
C LYS A 3 39.58 -16.23 8.86
N PRO A 4 40.44 -17.17 8.43
CA PRO A 4 40.34 -18.00 7.21
C PRO A 4 39.18 -19.02 7.26
N PRO A 5 38.75 -19.58 6.08
CA PRO A 5 37.73 -20.62 6.03
C PRO A 5 38.10 -21.82 6.88
N LEU A 6 37.15 -22.35 7.66
CA LEU A 6 37.34 -23.47 8.57
C LEU A 6 36.84 -24.78 7.94
N ILE A 7 37.70 -25.77 7.90
CA ILE A 7 37.43 -27.09 7.35
C ILE A 7 37.48 -28.13 8.47
N LEU A 8 36.45 -28.96 8.60
CA LEU A 8 36.45 -30.11 9.49
C LEU A 8 36.85 -31.33 8.70
N ALA A 9 37.99 -31.91 9.01
CA ALA A 9 38.49 -33.18 8.42
C ALA A 9 38.17 -34.34 9.36
N VAL A 10 37.50 -35.37 8.81
CA VAL A 10 37.03 -36.54 9.58
C VAL A 10 37.56 -37.81 8.95
N ASP A 11 38.38 -38.58 9.72
CA ASP A 11 38.95 -39.86 9.32
C ASP A 11 39.36 -40.62 10.58
N ASP A 12 39.18 -41.93 10.60
CA ASP A 12 39.54 -42.76 11.78
C ASP A 12 41.05 -43.08 11.85
N VAL A 13 41.77 -42.77 10.78
CA VAL A 13 43.23 -42.97 10.70
C VAL A 13 43.94 -41.64 10.92
N ALA A 14 44.62 -41.49 12.06
CA ALA A 14 45.30 -40.23 12.45
C ALA A 14 46.33 -39.75 11.38
N GLU A 15 47.06 -40.65 10.73
CA GLU A 15 48.00 -40.32 9.69
C GLU A 15 47.33 -39.64 8.48
N ASN A 16 46.10 -40.02 8.14
CA ASN A 16 45.31 -39.37 7.07
C ASN A 16 44.94 -37.96 7.45
N LEU A 17 44.51 -37.76 8.71
CA LEU A 17 44.14 -36.45 9.27
C LEU A 17 45.36 -35.51 9.24
N ASP A 18 46.53 -35.98 9.68
CA ASP A 18 47.78 -35.19 9.69
C ASP A 18 48.15 -34.73 8.29
N ILE A 19 48.04 -35.64 7.28
CA ILE A 19 48.33 -35.30 5.89
C ILE A 19 47.36 -34.28 5.32
N VAL A 20 46.06 -34.46 5.54
CA VAL A 20 45.01 -33.54 5.08
C VAL A 20 45.15 -32.20 5.75
N GLN A 21 45.35 -32.17 7.07
CA GLN A 21 45.54 -30.95 7.85
C GLN A 21 46.77 -30.16 7.34
N MET A 22 47.94 -30.79 7.26
CA MET A 22 49.17 -30.13 6.77
C MET A 22 48.97 -29.52 5.38
N ARG A 23 48.29 -30.23 4.47
CA ARG A 23 48.07 -29.78 3.09
C ARG A 23 47.11 -28.59 3.00
N LEU A 24 46.07 -28.57 3.82
CA LEU A 24 45.07 -27.51 3.81
C LEU A 24 45.54 -26.25 4.57
N GLU A 25 46.25 -26.44 5.70
CA GLU A 25 46.88 -25.33 6.43
C GLU A 25 47.95 -24.63 5.58
N ALA A 26 48.71 -25.38 4.78
CA ALA A 26 49.65 -24.81 3.81
C ALA A 26 48.98 -23.96 2.72
N GLN A 27 47.68 -24.11 2.50
CA GLN A 27 46.86 -23.29 1.60
C GLN A 27 46.15 -22.12 2.33
N GLY A 28 46.38 -21.98 3.62
CA GLY A 28 45.82 -20.89 4.45
C GLY A 28 44.43 -21.17 4.97
N TYR A 29 43.97 -22.42 5.03
CA TYR A 29 42.71 -22.79 5.65
C TYR A 29 42.88 -23.08 7.15
N GLY A 30 41.89 -22.80 7.97
CA GLY A 30 41.79 -23.35 9.31
C GLY A 30 41.30 -24.81 9.21
N VAL A 31 41.93 -25.71 9.99
CA VAL A 31 41.54 -27.12 9.96
C VAL A 31 41.31 -27.61 11.39
N GLU A 32 40.18 -28.25 11.60
CA GLU A 32 39.85 -29.01 12.80
C GLU A 32 39.62 -30.46 12.41
N THR A 33 39.85 -31.41 13.33
CA THR A 33 39.81 -32.83 13.04
C THR A 33 38.79 -33.54 13.94
N ALA A 34 38.24 -34.66 13.43
CA ALA A 34 37.44 -35.60 14.20
C ALA A 34 37.79 -37.04 13.80
N ALA A 35 37.71 -37.97 14.75
CA ALA A 35 38.15 -39.35 14.56
C ALA A 35 36.99 -40.32 14.19
N ASP A 36 35.75 -39.92 14.28
CA ASP A 36 34.58 -40.71 13.89
C ASP A 36 33.37 -39.83 13.58
N GLY A 37 32.25 -40.45 13.13
CA GLY A 37 31.04 -39.72 12.74
C GLY A 37 30.29 -39.05 13.90
N GLU A 38 30.39 -39.59 15.10
CA GLU A 38 29.74 -38.96 16.29
C GLU A 38 30.48 -37.68 16.69
N GLU A 39 31.82 -37.74 16.74
CA GLU A 39 32.66 -36.58 16.99
C GLU A 39 32.50 -35.52 15.86
N ALA A 40 32.38 -35.95 14.62
CA ALA A 40 32.14 -35.07 13.48
C ALA A 40 30.89 -34.25 13.64
N ILE A 41 29.78 -34.87 14.04
CA ILE A 41 28.51 -34.17 14.26
C ILE A 41 28.62 -33.18 15.45
N ALA A 42 29.22 -33.61 16.55
CA ALA A 42 29.40 -32.75 17.74
C ALA A 42 30.24 -31.52 17.39
N ARG A 43 31.40 -31.70 16.74
CA ARG A 43 32.25 -30.59 16.33
C ARG A 43 31.64 -29.71 15.24
N ALA A 44 30.89 -30.31 14.29
CA ALA A 44 30.19 -29.51 13.29
C ALA A 44 29.14 -28.56 13.91
N ARG A 45 28.46 -28.98 14.98
CA ARG A 45 27.52 -28.09 15.73
C ARG A 45 28.22 -27.00 16.52
N GLU A 46 29.36 -27.35 17.14
CA GLU A 46 30.14 -26.41 17.94
C GLU A 46 30.82 -25.35 17.07
N LEU A 47 31.46 -25.79 15.98
CA LEU A 47 32.34 -24.94 15.20
C LEU A 47 31.67 -24.30 13.97
N SER A 48 30.55 -24.87 13.50
CA SER A 48 29.87 -24.47 12.26
C SER A 48 30.86 -24.30 11.08
N PRO A 49 31.62 -25.36 10.69
CA PRO A 49 32.68 -25.24 9.70
C PRO A 49 32.13 -24.81 8.32
N ASP A 50 33.02 -24.28 7.48
CA ASP A 50 32.67 -23.85 6.13
C ASP A 50 32.64 -24.99 5.12
N LEU A 51 33.29 -26.12 5.46
CA LEU A 51 33.35 -27.36 4.68
C LEU A 51 33.64 -28.54 5.59
N ILE A 52 33.12 -29.73 5.26
CA ILE A 52 33.45 -30.99 5.93
C ILE A 52 34.07 -31.94 4.91
N LEU A 53 35.21 -32.51 5.23
CA LEU A 53 35.79 -33.66 4.55
C LEU A 53 35.48 -34.89 5.40
N LEU A 54 34.74 -35.86 4.87
CA LEU A 54 34.17 -36.96 5.66
C LEU A 54 34.53 -38.29 5.07
N ASP A 55 35.31 -39.08 5.81
CA ASP A 55 35.56 -40.48 5.40
C ASP A 55 34.25 -41.30 5.51
N ILE A 56 34.06 -42.19 4.53
CA ILE A 56 32.89 -43.09 4.50
C ILE A 56 33.08 -44.23 5.48
N MET A 57 34.28 -44.81 5.56
CA MET A 57 34.53 -46.03 6.32
C MET A 57 35.13 -45.71 7.69
N MET A 58 34.32 -45.54 8.70
CA MET A 58 34.76 -45.23 10.07
C MET A 58 34.04 -46.12 11.10
N PRO A 59 34.65 -46.37 12.26
CA PRO A 59 34.03 -47.11 13.38
C PRO A 59 32.91 -46.27 14.04
N LYS A 60 32.07 -46.90 14.85
CA LYS A 60 30.93 -46.36 15.58
C LYS A 60 29.82 -45.87 14.65
N LEU A 61 29.99 -44.70 14.02
CA LEU A 61 29.06 -44.14 13.07
C LEU A 61 29.80 -43.93 11.72
N ASP A 62 29.35 -44.61 10.67
CA ASP A 62 29.90 -44.46 9.34
C ASP A 62 29.61 -43.09 8.71
N GLY A 63 30.40 -42.71 7.71
CA GLY A 63 30.30 -41.37 7.10
C GLY A 63 29.00 -41.10 6.40
N ILE A 64 28.33 -42.11 5.81
CA ILE A 64 27.02 -41.93 5.15
C ILE A 64 25.93 -41.70 6.18
N ALA A 65 25.96 -42.41 7.31
CA ALA A 65 25.01 -42.17 8.41
C ALA A 65 25.24 -40.80 9.05
N ALA A 66 26.50 -40.43 9.29
CA ALA A 66 26.84 -39.09 9.78
C ALA A 66 26.36 -37.97 8.83
N LEU A 67 26.59 -38.15 7.52
CA LEU A 67 26.12 -37.22 6.48
C LEU A 67 24.61 -37.00 6.53
N LYS A 68 23.82 -38.07 6.63
CA LYS A 68 22.36 -37.98 6.72
C LYS A 68 21.91 -37.14 7.93
N ILE A 69 22.57 -37.33 9.07
CA ILE A 69 22.28 -36.54 10.28
C ILE A 69 22.67 -35.07 10.07
N LEU A 70 23.85 -34.80 9.50
CA LEU A 70 24.28 -33.41 9.19
C LEU A 70 23.32 -32.71 8.23
N LYS A 71 22.84 -33.39 7.18
CA LYS A 71 21.92 -32.81 6.20
C LYS A 71 20.46 -32.67 6.69
N GLN A 72 20.09 -33.40 7.75
CA GLN A 72 18.79 -33.22 8.43
C GLN A 72 18.79 -32.09 9.46
N ASP A 73 19.95 -31.69 9.97
CA ASP A 73 20.09 -30.59 10.93
C ASP A 73 19.91 -29.25 10.23
N GLN A 74 18.97 -28.42 10.71
CA GLN A 74 18.65 -27.12 10.09
C GLN A 74 19.83 -26.16 10.05
N ALA A 75 20.74 -26.22 11.03
CA ALA A 75 21.91 -25.36 11.11
C ALA A 75 23.07 -25.84 10.23
N LEU A 76 23.17 -27.15 10.00
CA LEU A 76 24.33 -27.79 9.33
C LEU A 76 24.06 -28.18 7.88
N ARG A 77 22.81 -28.35 7.47
CA ARG A 77 22.41 -28.89 6.16
C ARG A 77 23.03 -28.17 4.95
N PHE A 78 23.35 -26.90 5.10
CA PHE A 78 23.97 -26.09 4.02
C PHE A 78 25.51 -26.07 4.05
N ILE A 79 26.13 -26.79 5.00
CA ILE A 79 27.56 -26.96 5.00
C ILE A 79 27.89 -28.00 3.93
N PRO A 80 28.77 -27.69 2.93
CA PRO A 80 29.15 -28.64 1.93
C PRO A 80 29.99 -29.76 2.54
N VAL A 81 29.73 -31.00 2.07
CA VAL A 81 30.42 -32.21 2.52
C VAL A 81 31.07 -32.89 1.33
N ILE A 82 32.38 -33.07 1.37
CA ILE A 82 33.16 -33.90 0.42
C ILE A 82 33.44 -35.24 1.06
N LEU A 83 32.95 -36.30 0.44
CA LEU A 83 33.17 -37.68 0.92
C LEU A 83 34.53 -38.19 0.50
N LEU A 84 35.24 -38.82 1.44
CA LEU A 84 36.51 -39.53 1.15
C LEU A 84 36.21 -41.04 1.00
N THR A 85 36.57 -41.64 -0.11
CA THR A 85 36.23 -43.04 -0.44
C THR A 85 37.39 -43.84 -0.95
N ALA A 86 37.39 -45.14 -0.76
CA ALA A 86 38.37 -46.04 -1.36
C ALA A 86 38.12 -46.19 -2.88
N LYS A 87 39.18 -46.38 -3.68
CA LYS A 87 39.19 -46.36 -5.15
C LYS A 87 38.24 -47.36 -5.84
N ALA A 88 37.68 -48.32 -5.13
CA ALA A 88 37.00 -49.48 -5.71
C ALA A 88 35.43 -49.44 -5.62
N ASP A 89 34.84 -48.53 -4.87
CA ASP A 89 33.40 -48.63 -4.53
C ASP A 89 32.54 -47.55 -5.20
N ARG A 90 32.11 -47.87 -6.44
CA ARG A 90 31.12 -47.02 -7.14
C ARG A 90 29.78 -46.97 -6.40
N THR A 91 29.43 -48.01 -5.64
CA THR A 91 28.21 -48.12 -4.88
C THR A 91 28.19 -47.13 -3.72
N ASP A 92 29.27 -46.96 -2.99
CA ASP A 92 29.40 -46.03 -1.87
C ASP A 92 29.39 -44.56 -2.34
N VAL A 93 29.99 -44.28 -3.50
CA VAL A 93 29.92 -42.93 -4.10
C VAL A 93 28.49 -42.54 -4.45
N ILE A 94 27.72 -43.43 -5.09
CA ILE A 94 26.34 -43.19 -5.45
C ILE A 94 25.48 -43.01 -4.18
N ALA A 95 25.62 -43.92 -3.22
CA ALA A 95 24.89 -43.83 -1.95
C ALA A 95 25.22 -42.56 -1.16
N GLY A 96 26.47 -42.12 -1.17
CA GLY A 96 26.88 -40.88 -0.52
C GLY A 96 26.30 -39.62 -1.17
N LEU A 97 26.33 -39.54 -2.51
CA LEU A 97 25.72 -38.41 -3.24
C LEU A 97 24.20 -38.39 -3.08
N GLU A 98 23.52 -39.56 -3.13
CA GLU A 98 22.09 -39.67 -2.87
C GLU A 98 21.72 -39.32 -1.42
N ALA A 99 22.64 -39.55 -0.46
CA ALA A 99 22.46 -39.11 0.93
C ALA A 99 22.65 -37.59 1.16
N GLY A 100 23.02 -36.83 0.12
CA GLY A 100 23.21 -35.39 0.16
C GLY A 100 24.66 -34.92 0.23
N GLY A 101 25.65 -35.80 -0.07
CA GLY A 101 27.05 -35.39 -0.26
C GLY A 101 27.20 -34.48 -1.47
N ASP A 102 27.99 -33.43 -1.34
CA ASP A 102 28.12 -32.40 -2.39
C ASP A 102 29.21 -32.77 -3.40
N ASP A 103 30.23 -33.57 -3.00
CA ASP A 103 31.30 -34.07 -3.85
C ASP A 103 31.98 -35.29 -3.21
N TYR A 104 32.94 -35.92 -3.92
CA TYR A 104 33.73 -37.02 -3.38
C TYR A 104 35.19 -36.93 -3.83
N LEU A 105 36.09 -37.54 -3.04
CA LEU A 105 37.52 -37.72 -3.33
C LEU A 105 37.93 -39.17 -3.08
N THR A 106 38.67 -39.75 -4.01
CA THR A 106 39.19 -41.13 -3.87
C THR A 106 40.52 -41.15 -3.13
N LYS A 107 40.69 -42.07 -2.18
CA LYS A 107 41.97 -42.38 -1.54
C LYS A 107 42.85 -43.24 -2.46
N PRO A 108 44.17 -43.01 -2.57
CA PRO A 108 44.95 -42.01 -1.85
C PRO A 108 44.65 -40.60 -2.36
N ILE A 109 44.52 -39.64 -1.43
CA ILE A 109 44.11 -38.28 -1.74
C ILE A 109 45.22 -37.57 -2.50
N ASP A 110 44.96 -37.20 -3.75
CA ASP A 110 45.84 -36.35 -4.54
C ASP A 110 45.69 -34.88 -4.10
N GLN A 111 46.83 -34.20 -3.88
CA GLN A 111 46.84 -32.82 -3.38
C GLN A 111 46.17 -31.83 -4.34
N ALA A 112 46.36 -31.98 -5.65
CA ALA A 112 45.77 -31.08 -6.63
C ALA A 112 44.26 -31.23 -6.68
N SER A 113 43.76 -32.48 -6.63
CA SER A 113 42.31 -32.78 -6.56
C SER A 113 41.67 -32.29 -5.27
N LEU A 114 42.31 -32.49 -4.12
CA LEU A 114 41.83 -31.98 -2.83
C LEU A 114 41.65 -30.44 -2.87
N THR A 115 42.72 -29.74 -3.25
CA THR A 115 42.73 -28.28 -3.30
C THR A 115 41.68 -27.73 -4.25
N ALA A 116 41.53 -28.35 -5.43
CA ALA A 116 40.55 -27.90 -6.43
C ALA A 116 39.10 -28.05 -5.94
N ARG A 117 38.75 -29.20 -5.32
CA ARG A 117 37.41 -29.50 -4.82
C ARG A 117 37.08 -28.66 -3.59
N VAL A 118 38.00 -28.53 -2.63
CA VAL A 118 37.83 -27.65 -1.46
C VAL A 118 37.57 -26.22 -1.92
N ARG A 119 38.38 -25.68 -2.84
CA ARG A 119 38.16 -24.32 -3.37
C ARG A 119 36.80 -24.17 -4.06
N SER A 120 36.36 -25.17 -4.83
CA SER A 120 35.07 -25.15 -5.51
C SER A 120 33.90 -25.13 -4.51
N MET A 121 33.96 -26.01 -3.51
CA MET A 121 32.88 -26.10 -2.50
C MET A 121 32.81 -24.85 -1.60
N LEU A 122 33.97 -24.32 -1.19
CA LEU A 122 34.01 -23.06 -0.43
C LEU A 122 33.49 -21.87 -1.23
N ARG A 123 33.72 -21.84 -2.56
CA ARG A 123 33.13 -20.83 -3.43
C ARG A 123 31.62 -20.95 -3.51
N ILE A 124 31.08 -22.17 -3.63
CA ILE A 124 29.64 -22.43 -3.64
C ILE A 124 29.03 -22.01 -2.30
N LYS A 125 29.66 -22.36 -1.17
CA LYS A 125 29.24 -21.95 0.16
C LYS A 125 29.20 -20.43 0.30
N ALA A 126 30.23 -19.73 -0.15
CA ALA A 126 30.29 -18.27 -0.10
C ALA A 126 29.16 -17.62 -0.92
N LEU A 127 28.84 -18.13 -2.11
CA LEU A 127 27.76 -17.64 -2.95
C LEU A 127 26.38 -17.89 -2.31
N ASN A 128 26.18 -19.04 -1.67
CA ASN A 128 24.94 -19.33 -0.96
C ASN A 128 24.75 -18.40 0.25
N ASP A 129 25.82 -18.19 1.05
CA ASP A 129 25.77 -17.27 2.19
C ASP A 129 25.46 -15.82 1.75
N GLU A 130 26.02 -15.39 0.62
CA GLU A 130 25.74 -14.07 0.03
C GLU A 130 24.29 -13.97 -0.44
N LEU A 131 23.77 -15.02 -1.09
CA LEU A 131 22.38 -15.08 -1.55
C LEU A 131 21.41 -15.02 -0.38
N ASP A 132 21.65 -15.76 0.70
CA ASP A 132 20.80 -15.76 1.89
C ASP A 132 20.80 -14.38 2.57
N ALA A 133 21.97 -13.75 2.68
CA ALA A 133 22.09 -12.40 3.23
C ALA A 133 21.34 -11.37 2.37
N LEU A 134 21.40 -11.49 1.05
CA LEU A 134 20.68 -10.63 0.11
C LEU A 134 19.17 -10.83 0.22
N ASN A 135 18.71 -12.07 0.29
CA ASN A 135 17.28 -12.38 0.47
C ASN A 135 16.73 -11.78 1.76
N GLN A 136 17.41 -11.94 2.88
CA GLN A 136 17.02 -11.33 4.16
C GLN A 136 16.96 -9.80 4.09
N SER A 137 17.93 -9.19 3.40
CA SER A 137 17.94 -7.73 3.19
C SER A 137 16.77 -7.29 2.31
N LEU A 138 16.44 -8.03 1.25
CA LEU A 138 15.30 -7.75 0.38
C LEU A 138 13.97 -7.88 1.13
N GLU A 139 13.78 -8.94 1.90
CA GLU A 139 12.57 -9.12 2.72
C GLU A 139 12.35 -7.96 3.69
N THR A 140 13.43 -7.52 4.35
CA THR A 140 13.37 -6.36 5.26
C THR A 140 12.98 -5.08 4.52
N ARG A 141 13.56 -4.83 3.33
CA ARG A 141 13.24 -3.66 2.51
C ARG A 141 11.80 -3.68 2.00
N VAL A 142 11.33 -4.85 1.55
CA VAL A 142 9.94 -5.02 1.11
C VAL A 142 8.96 -4.73 2.25
N ALA A 143 9.21 -5.28 3.44
CA ALA A 143 8.38 -5.01 4.62
C ALA A 143 8.33 -3.52 4.97
N GLN A 144 9.46 -2.81 4.91
CA GLN A 144 9.52 -1.36 5.14
C GLN A 144 8.75 -0.57 4.07
N GLN A 145 8.89 -0.93 2.79
CA GLN A 145 8.16 -0.27 1.71
C GLN A 145 6.65 -0.49 1.80
N VAL A 146 6.20 -1.70 2.13
CA VAL A 146 4.78 -2.00 2.34
C VAL A 146 4.22 -1.16 3.49
N ALA A 147 4.91 -1.08 4.62
CA ALA A 147 4.48 -0.26 5.76
C ALA A 147 4.39 1.25 5.41
N GLU A 148 5.31 1.76 4.60
CA GLU A 148 5.27 3.17 4.15
C GLU A 148 4.13 3.41 3.16
N ILE A 149 3.88 2.50 2.21
CA ILE A 149 2.74 2.57 1.29
C ILE A 149 1.42 2.56 2.07
N GLU A 150 1.27 1.70 3.07
CA GLU A 150 0.07 1.65 3.92
C GLU A 150 -0.11 2.93 4.73
N ARG A 151 0.98 3.53 5.21
CA ARG A 151 0.95 4.80 5.91
C ARG A 151 0.46 5.92 5.00
N VAL A 152 1.03 6.04 3.80
CA VAL A 152 0.62 7.03 2.79
C VAL A 152 -0.84 6.80 2.35
N SER A 153 -1.24 5.55 2.13
CA SER A 153 -2.61 5.19 1.77
C SER A 153 -3.63 5.58 2.84
N ARG A 154 -3.27 5.48 4.13
CA ARG A 154 -4.14 5.98 5.22
C ARG A 154 -4.31 7.49 5.18
N LEU A 155 -3.26 8.23 4.86
CA LEU A 155 -3.33 9.70 4.75
C LEU A 155 -4.18 10.15 3.55
N ARG A 156 -4.18 9.38 2.45
CA ARG A 156 -5.02 9.65 1.27
C ARG A 156 -6.52 9.67 1.57
N ARG A 157 -6.98 8.96 2.62
CA ARG A 157 -8.40 8.95 3.03
C ARG A 157 -8.92 10.31 3.53
N PHE A 158 -8.01 11.24 3.84
CA PHE A 158 -8.37 12.60 4.27
C PHE A 158 -8.37 13.62 3.12
N LEU A 159 -8.07 13.19 1.90
CA LEU A 159 -8.06 14.01 0.69
C LEU A 159 -9.14 13.52 -0.27
N ALA A 160 -9.75 14.44 -1.02
CA ALA A 160 -10.61 14.02 -2.13
C ALA A 160 -9.78 13.16 -3.13
N PRO A 161 -10.35 12.05 -3.65
CA PRO A 161 -9.62 11.12 -4.51
C PRO A 161 -8.92 11.81 -5.70
N GLN A 162 -9.61 12.74 -6.35
CA GLN A 162 -9.09 13.49 -7.49
C GLN A 162 -7.88 14.35 -7.13
N ILE A 163 -7.86 14.94 -5.93
CA ILE A 163 -6.74 15.72 -5.42
C ILE A 163 -5.56 14.79 -5.08
N ALA A 164 -5.84 13.64 -4.46
CA ALA A 164 -4.82 12.65 -4.14
C ALA A 164 -4.13 12.09 -5.38
N ASP A 165 -4.87 11.87 -6.47
CA ASP A 165 -4.33 11.36 -7.73
C ASP A 165 -3.48 12.41 -8.46
N VAL A 166 -3.89 13.66 -8.44
CA VAL A 166 -3.08 14.77 -9.00
C VAL A 166 -1.79 14.96 -8.20
N ILE A 167 -1.82 14.85 -6.86
CA ILE A 167 -0.60 14.89 -6.02
C ILE A 167 0.32 13.70 -6.30
N ALA A 168 -0.24 12.53 -6.61
CA ALA A 168 0.55 11.33 -6.90
C ALA A 168 1.21 11.34 -8.28
N SER A 169 0.72 12.15 -9.22
CA SER A 169 1.33 12.32 -10.54
C SER A 169 2.56 13.25 -10.44
N SER A 170 3.66 12.88 -11.11
CA SER A 170 4.93 13.61 -11.06
C SER A 170 4.85 15.08 -11.51
N ASP A 171 3.88 15.43 -12.36
CA ASP A 171 3.62 16.79 -12.85
C ASP A 171 2.55 17.53 -12.02
N GLY A 172 1.90 16.86 -11.11
CA GLY A 172 0.69 17.37 -10.45
C GLY A 172 0.96 18.22 -9.22
N GLN A 173 2.05 17.97 -8.50
CA GLN A 173 2.36 18.68 -7.26
C GLN A 173 2.58 20.19 -7.51
N ASP A 174 3.33 20.54 -8.55
CA ASP A 174 3.60 21.94 -8.88
C ASP A 174 2.35 22.67 -9.40
N LYS A 175 1.42 21.96 -10.07
CA LYS A 175 0.19 22.55 -10.60
C LYS A 175 -0.86 22.81 -9.51
N LEU A 176 -0.97 21.95 -8.51
CA LEU A 176 -1.90 22.15 -7.37
C LEU A 176 -1.42 23.25 -6.42
N LEU A 177 -0.12 23.45 -6.30
CA LEU A 177 0.45 24.50 -5.46
C LEU A 177 0.28 25.89 -6.06
N GLN A 178 0.10 26.00 -7.39
CA GLN A 178 -0.09 27.29 -8.08
C GLN A 178 -1.57 27.63 -8.18
N SER A 179 -1.91 28.85 -7.73
CA SER A 179 -3.27 29.37 -7.89
C SER A 179 -3.58 29.60 -9.37
N HIS A 180 -4.72 29.15 -9.83
CA HIS A 180 -5.19 29.36 -11.17
C HIS A 180 -6.67 29.77 -11.21
N ARG A 181 -7.08 30.44 -12.27
CA ARG A 181 -8.47 30.86 -12.46
C ARG A 181 -9.16 29.95 -13.46
N ARG A 182 -10.29 29.39 -13.03
CA ARG A 182 -11.11 28.50 -13.87
C ARG A 182 -12.59 28.75 -13.67
N GLU A 183 -13.37 28.50 -14.73
CA GLU A 183 -14.82 28.46 -14.62
C GLU A 183 -15.23 27.10 -14.07
N ILE A 184 -16.03 27.09 -13.01
CA ILE A 184 -16.47 25.88 -12.31
C ILE A 184 -17.98 25.90 -12.05
N SER A 185 -18.58 24.72 -11.91
CA SER A 185 -19.86 24.57 -11.28
C SER A 185 -19.68 24.18 -9.81
N VAL A 186 -20.44 24.82 -8.95
CA VAL A 186 -20.39 24.65 -7.50
C VAL A 186 -21.76 24.21 -7.02
N LEU A 187 -21.79 23.12 -6.26
CA LEU A 187 -22.98 22.61 -5.60
C LEU A 187 -22.81 22.69 -4.09
N PHE A 188 -23.77 23.26 -3.41
CA PHE A 188 -23.96 23.17 -1.96
C PHE A 188 -25.22 22.37 -1.68
N CYS A 189 -25.12 21.39 -0.79
CA CYS A 189 -26.25 20.61 -0.28
C CYS A 189 -26.20 20.62 1.23
N ASP A 190 -27.30 20.95 1.88
CA ASP A 190 -27.37 21.12 3.32
C ASP A 190 -28.70 20.58 3.87
N LEU A 191 -28.66 19.92 5.04
CA LEU A 191 -29.86 19.35 5.65
C LEU A 191 -30.75 20.43 6.29
N ARG A 192 -32.03 20.33 6.06
CA ARG A 192 -33.05 21.15 6.70
C ARG A 192 -33.55 20.44 7.94
N GLY A 193 -33.72 21.20 9.03
CA GLY A 193 -34.12 20.65 10.33
C GLY A 193 -32.96 20.08 11.16
N PHE A 194 -31.73 20.05 10.64
CA PHE A 194 -30.60 19.41 11.32
C PHE A 194 -30.21 20.09 12.64
N THR A 195 -30.23 21.43 12.72
CA THR A 195 -29.95 22.17 13.96
C THR A 195 -30.91 21.76 15.09
N SER A 196 -32.21 21.73 14.80
CA SER A 196 -33.20 21.30 15.79
C SER A 196 -33.04 19.82 16.16
N PHE A 197 -32.64 18.99 15.20
CA PHE A 197 -32.34 17.57 15.42
C PHE A 197 -31.16 17.38 16.38
N THR A 198 -30.09 18.14 16.22
CA THR A 198 -28.92 18.06 17.11
C THR A 198 -29.19 18.56 18.53
N GLU A 199 -30.13 19.47 18.70
CA GLU A 199 -30.52 19.99 20.03
C GLU A 199 -31.39 19.02 20.84
N THR A 200 -32.09 18.10 20.17
CA THR A 200 -33.11 17.24 20.81
C THR A 200 -32.75 15.77 20.90
N ASN A 201 -31.66 15.34 20.25
CA ASN A 201 -31.26 13.92 20.16
C ASN A 201 -29.87 13.68 20.74
N GLU A 202 -29.57 12.44 21.10
CA GLU A 202 -28.30 12.04 21.64
C GLU A 202 -27.19 12.11 20.56
N PRO A 203 -25.95 12.49 20.92
CA PRO A 203 -24.84 12.66 19.97
C PRO A 203 -24.58 11.42 19.10
N GLU A 204 -24.75 10.21 19.63
CA GLU A 204 -24.55 8.95 18.91
C GLU A 204 -25.59 8.77 17.78
N GLU A 205 -26.83 9.18 18.02
CA GLU A 205 -27.89 9.13 17.01
C GLU A 205 -27.64 10.16 15.91
N VAL A 206 -27.23 11.38 16.30
CA VAL A 206 -26.82 12.42 15.35
C VAL A 206 -25.67 11.95 14.48
N MET A 207 -24.64 11.35 15.08
CA MET A 207 -23.51 10.79 14.33
C MET A 207 -23.92 9.65 13.39
N GLY A 208 -24.90 8.84 13.79
CA GLY A 208 -25.44 7.78 12.93
C GLY A 208 -26.10 8.34 11.67
N VAL A 209 -26.99 9.33 11.84
CA VAL A 209 -27.72 9.97 10.73
C VAL A 209 -26.77 10.72 9.80
N ILE A 210 -25.86 11.55 10.36
CA ILE A 210 -24.94 12.33 9.53
C ILE A 210 -23.96 11.42 8.76
N SER A 211 -23.50 10.33 9.37
CA SER A 211 -22.61 9.37 8.70
C SER A 211 -23.30 8.62 7.55
N GLU A 212 -24.58 8.26 7.73
CA GLU A 212 -25.39 7.66 6.67
C GLU A 212 -25.59 8.64 5.51
N TYR A 213 -25.99 9.87 5.81
CA TYR A 213 -26.18 10.93 4.83
C TYR A 213 -24.89 11.23 4.04
N ILE A 214 -23.79 11.52 4.73
CA ILE A 214 -22.52 11.85 4.08
C ILE A 214 -22.05 10.70 3.17
N ARG A 215 -22.15 9.45 3.63
CA ARG A 215 -21.76 8.30 2.84
C ARG A 215 -22.51 8.20 1.52
N GLU A 216 -23.84 8.34 1.56
CA GLU A 216 -24.67 8.26 0.35
C GLU A 216 -24.41 9.45 -0.59
N MET A 217 -24.26 10.65 -0.04
CA MET A 217 -23.97 11.85 -0.85
C MET A 217 -22.58 11.79 -1.49
N CYS A 218 -21.57 11.35 -0.76
CA CYS A 218 -20.23 11.18 -1.31
C CYS A 218 -20.20 10.13 -2.45
N ALA A 219 -20.94 9.03 -2.29
CA ALA A 219 -21.04 8.03 -3.34
C ALA A 219 -21.67 8.58 -4.64
N LEU A 220 -22.66 9.49 -4.50
CA LEU A 220 -23.23 10.19 -5.65
C LEU A 220 -22.23 11.17 -6.28
N ILE A 221 -21.52 11.95 -5.46
CA ILE A 221 -20.49 12.90 -5.96
C ILE A 221 -19.43 12.16 -6.75
N ASP A 222 -18.94 11.04 -6.24
CA ASP A 222 -17.94 10.20 -6.92
C ASP A 222 -18.49 9.65 -8.26
N ARG A 223 -19.74 9.22 -8.30
CA ARG A 223 -20.39 8.72 -9.53
C ARG A 223 -20.46 9.78 -10.63
N TYR A 224 -20.64 11.05 -10.26
CA TYR A 224 -20.67 12.18 -11.21
C TYR A 224 -19.28 12.81 -11.42
N GLU A 225 -18.21 12.20 -10.87
CA GLU A 225 -16.83 12.69 -10.95
C GLU A 225 -16.66 14.11 -10.39
N GLY A 226 -17.48 14.46 -9.37
CA GLY A 226 -17.36 15.72 -8.66
C GLY A 226 -16.23 15.68 -7.63
N THR A 227 -15.61 16.83 -7.38
CA THR A 227 -14.57 16.98 -6.36
C THR A 227 -15.20 17.47 -5.06
N ILE A 228 -15.09 16.67 -3.99
CA ILE A 228 -15.52 17.11 -2.66
C ILE A 228 -14.53 18.15 -2.15
N GLN A 229 -14.99 19.40 -1.97
CA GLN A 229 -14.16 20.45 -1.40
C GLN A 229 -14.10 20.35 0.12
N GLY A 230 -15.20 19.99 0.77
CA GLY A 230 -15.26 19.89 2.22
C GLY A 230 -16.66 19.71 2.75
N PHE A 231 -16.72 19.60 4.06
CA PHE A 231 -17.95 19.51 4.84
C PHE A 231 -18.05 20.73 5.77
N ALA A 232 -19.21 21.35 5.82
CA ALA A 232 -19.51 22.46 6.72
C ALA A 232 -20.67 22.05 7.65
N GLY A 233 -20.34 21.31 8.72
CA GLY A 233 -21.34 20.64 9.55
C GLY A 233 -22.03 19.52 8.77
N ASP A 234 -23.33 19.65 8.54
CA ASP A 234 -24.14 18.79 7.67
C ASP A 234 -24.09 19.20 6.19
N GLY A 235 -23.53 20.38 5.90
CA GLY A 235 -23.39 20.88 4.53
C GLY A 235 -22.26 20.20 3.77
N ILE A 236 -22.51 19.87 2.50
CA ILE A 236 -21.56 19.26 1.57
C ILE A 236 -21.31 20.21 0.42
N ILE A 237 -20.03 20.37 0.05
CA ILE A 237 -19.61 21.23 -1.04
C ILE A 237 -18.92 20.38 -2.11
N ALA A 238 -19.47 20.42 -3.32
CA ALA A 238 -18.89 19.72 -4.48
C ALA A 238 -18.56 20.73 -5.60
N LEU A 239 -17.40 20.49 -6.24
CA LEU A 239 -16.92 21.27 -7.39
C LEU A 239 -16.86 20.39 -8.62
N PHE A 240 -17.07 21.00 -9.78
CA PHE A 240 -16.91 20.35 -11.10
C PHE A 240 -16.05 21.22 -12.01
N ASN A 241 -15.34 20.58 -12.93
CA ASN A 241 -14.36 21.14 -13.85
C ASN A 241 -13.01 21.50 -13.23
N ASP A 242 -12.77 21.11 -11.96
CA ASP A 242 -11.47 21.27 -11.30
C ASP A 242 -11.34 20.28 -10.13
N PRO A 243 -10.17 19.64 -9.89
CA PRO A 243 -8.92 19.70 -10.66
C PRO A 243 -9.00 18.99 -12.02
N VAL A 244 -9.97 18.10 -12.20
CA VAL A 244 -10.20 17.36 -13.46
C VAL A 244 -11.11 18.17 -14.36
N PRO A 245 -10.65 18.60 -15.57
CA PRO A 245 -11.50 19.33 -16.50
C PRO A 245 -12.64 18.47 -17.05
N CYS A 246 -13.85 19.02 -17.09
CA CYS A 246 -14.98 18.41 -17.78
C CYS A 246 -15.86 19.48 -18.46
N ALA A 247 -16.25 19.25 -19.70
CA ALA A 247 -17.00 20.24 -20.48
C ALA A 247 -18.48 20.34 -20.05
N ASP A 248 -19.03 19.26 -19.54
CA ASP A 248 -20.44 19.10 -19.12
C ASP A 248 -20.66 19.34 -17.61
N HIS A 249 -19.79 20.15 -17.00
CA HIS A 249 -19.77 20.34 -15.53
C HIS A 249 -21.08 20.92 -14.95
N ALA A 250 -21.81 21.76 -15.70
CA ALA A 250 -23.09 22.31 -15.26
C ALA A 250 -24.19 21.23 -15.30
N GLU A 251 -24.22 20.39 -16.34
CA GLU A 251 -25.15 19.28 -16.45
C GLU A 251 -24.90 18.25 -15.34
N ARG A 252 -23.66 17.85 -15.13
CA ARG A 252 -23.29 16.91 -14.05
C ARG A 252 -23.71 17.43 -12.67
N ALA A 253 -23.46 18.70 -12.38
CA ALA A 253 -23.86 19.31 -11.12
C ALA A 253 -25.37 19.28 -10.90
N VAL A 254 -26.18 19.54 -11.95
CA VAL A 254 -27.64 19.53 -11.85
C VAL A 254 -28.19 18.11 -11.75
N ARG A 255 -27.65 17.15 -12.50
CA ARG A 255 -28.02 15.73 -12.37
C ARG A 255 -27.68 15.18 -10.99
N LEU A 256 -26.48 15.50 -10.48
CA LEU A 256 -26.10 15.18 -9.11
C LEU A 256 -27.07 15.77 -8.11
N ALA A 257 -27.46 17.05 -8.25
CA ALA A 257 -28.39 17.71 -7.35
C ALA A 257 -29.75 16.98 -7.31
N ALA A 258 -30.24 16.53 -8.49
CA ALA A 258 -31.48 15.77 -8.56
C ALA A 258 -31.36 14.40 -7.86
N ASP A 259 -30.29 13.64 -8.13
CA ASP A 259 -30.07 12.35 -7.49
C ASP A 259 -29.86 12.49 -5.97
N MET A 260 -29.17 13.56 -5.51
CA MET A 260 -29.02 13.87 -4.08
C MET A 260 -30.37 14.16 -3.42
N ARG A 261 -31.20 15.01 -4.03
CA ARG A 261 -32.55 15.30 -3.53
C ARG A 261 -33.36 14.02 -3.37
N ASP A 262 -33.37 13.19 -4.40
CA ASP A 262 -34.19 11.97 -4.44
C ASP A 262 -33.66 10.95 -3.41
N LYS A 263 -32.34 10.83 -3.25
CA LYS A 263 -31.72 9.98 -2.24
C LYS A 263 -32.01 10.45 -0.82
N VAL A 264 -31.97 11.78 -0.56
CA VAL A 264 -32.34 12.31 0.75
C VAL A 264 -33.81 12.08 1.04
N ALA A 265 -34.68 12.17 0.05
CA ALA A 265 -36.09 11.84 0.23
C ALA A 265 -36.30 10.36 0.60
N GLU A 266 -35.53 9.47 0.02
CA GLU A 266 -35.52 8.04 0.40
C GLU A 266 -35.06 7.84 1.85
N LEU A 267 -33.95 8.46 2.26
CA LEU A 267 -33.43 8.40 3.63
C LEU A 267 -34.43 9.01 4.62
N ALA A 268 -35.02 10.16 4.28
CA ALA A 268 -36.00 10.85 5.10
C ALA A 268 -37.22 9.98 5.40
N ALA A 269 -37.67 9.14 4.48
CA ALA A 269 -38.74 8.16 4.75
C ALA A 269 -38.35 7.14 5.82
N GLY A 270 -37.05 6.81 5.95
CA GLY A 270 -36.50 6.01 7.03
C GLY A 270 -36.41 6.76 8.36
N TRP A 271 -35.96 8.00 8.29
CA TRP A 271 -35.82 8.89 9.45
C TRP A 271 -37.15 9.31 10.06
N SER A 272 -38.16 9.61 9.24
CA SER A 272 -39.49 9.94 9.69
C SER A 272 -40.16 8.85 10.54
N ARG A 273 -39.86 7.56 10.27
CA ARG A 273 -40.30 6.44 11.12
C ARG A 273 -39.70 6.48 12.52
N ARG A 274 -38.61 7.19 12.70
CA ARG A 274 -37.93 7.43 13.98
C ARG A 274 -38.30 8.80 14.57
N GLY A 275 -39.26 9.53 13.96
CA GLY A 275 -39.71 10.85 14.41
C GLY A 275 -38.81 11.99 13.96
N LEU A 276 -37.91 11.78 13.00
CA LEU A 276 -36.99 12.81 12.51
C LEU A 276 -37.53 13.43 11.23
N ASP A 277 -37.70 14.74 11.21
CA ASP A 277 -38.17 15.51 10.05
C ASP A 277 -36.98 16.26 9.42
N LEU A 278 -36.26 15.55 8.54
CA LEU A 278 -35.10 16.06 7.85
C LEU A 278 -35.32 16.05 6.35
N GLY A 279 -34.83 17.07 5.68
CA GLY A 279 -34.81 17.16 4.22
C GLY A 279 -33.54 17.85 3.76
N CYS A 280 -33.31 18.04 2.45
CA CYS A 280 -32.19 18.84 1.97
C CYS A 280 -32.61 20.03 1.14
N GLY A 281 -31.83 21.10 1.19
CA GLY A 281 -31.86 22.21 0.26
C GLY A 281 -30.58 22.20 -0.56
N ILE A 282 -30.67 22.46 -1.89
CA ILE A 282 -29.52 22.40 -2.77
C ILE A 282 -29.42 23.69 -3.58
N GLY A 283 -28.20 24.26 -3.63
CA GLY A 283 -27.88 25.45 -4.42
C GLY A 283 -26.78 25.14 -5.44
N VAL A 284 -27.00 25.48 -6.73
CA VAL A 284 -25.99 25.29 -7.77
C VAL A 284 -25.69 26.60 -8.48
N ALA A 285 -24.41 26.95 -8.58
CA ALA A 285 -23.97 28.14 -9.29
C ALA A 285 -22.82 27.82 -10.26
N LEU A 286 -22.71 28.60 -11.33
CA LEU A 286 -21.66 28.52 -12.34
C LEU A 286 -20.95 29.86 -12.45
N GLY A 287 -19.63 29.84 -12.41
CA GLY A 287 -18.81 31.04 -12.54
C GLY A 287 -17.32 30.81 -12.36
N TYR A 288 -16.58 31.89 -12.42
CA TYR A 288 -15.13 31.84 -12.24
C TYR A 288 -14.76 31.84 -10.76
N ALA A 289 -13.80 30.97 -10.41
CA ALA A 289 -13.12 30.98 -9.12
C ALA A 289 -11.61 30.96 -9.33
N THR A 290 -10.87 31.37 -8.31
CA THR A 290 -9.45 31.10 -8.16
C THR A 290 -9.30 29.85 -7.31
N LEU A 291 -8.67 28.81 -7.86
CA LEU A 291 -8.47 27.54 -7.21
C LEU A 291 -6.98 27.35 -6.90
N GLY A 292 -6.69 26.67 -5.82
CA GLY A 292 -5.33 26.39 -5.39
C GLY A 292 -5.26 26.00 -3.93
N THR A 293 -4.05 25.78 -3.44
CA THR A 293 -3.82 25.44 -2.04
C THR A 293 -3.77 26.68 -1.16
N ILE A 294 -4.49 26.64 -0.05
CA ILE A 294 -4.54 27.68 0.97
C ILE A 294 -4.13 27.07 2.29
N GLY A 295 -3.33 27.79 3.06
CA GLY A 295 -2.91 27.35 4.38
C GLY A 295 -1.45 27.64 4.68
N PHE A 296 -0.84 26.84 5.53
CA PHE A 296 0.56 26.95 5.93
C PHE A 296 1.21 25.55 5.90
N GLU A 297 2.54 25.46 6.01
CA GLU A 297 3.35 24.25 5.82
C GLU A 297 2.81 22.94 6.44
N ARG A 298 2.07 23.05 7.57
CA ARG A 298 1.54 21.89 8.28
C ARG A 298 0.08 21.56 7.95
N ARG A 299 -0.65 22.47 7.27
CA ARG A 299 -2.04 22.30 6.90
C ARG A 299 -2.33 23.07 5.61
N LEU A 300 -2.32 22.37 4.51
CA LEU A 300 -2.72 22.87 3.22
C LEU A 300 -4.08 22.27 2.85
N GLU A 301 -4.96 23.09 2.33
CA GLU A 301 -6.28 22.70 1.85
C GLU A 301 -6.47 23.22 0.43
N TYR A 302 -6.88 22.33 -0.47
CA TYR A 302 -7.24 22.72 -1.83
C TYR A 302 -8.60 23.41 -1.80
N SER A 303 -8.67 24.65 -2.26
CA SER A 303 -9.85 25.47 -2.07
C SER A 303 -10.14 26.34 -3.30
N ALA A 304 -11.43 26.64 -3.48
CA ALA A 304 -11.92 27.59 -4.48
C ALA A 304 -12.37 28.88 -3.82
N ILE A 305 -11.85 30.01 -4.30
CA ILE A 305 -12.28 31.34 -3.84
C ILE A 305 -12.91 32.09 -4.99
N GLY A 306 -14.15 32.56 -4.81
CA GLY A 306 -14.84 33.36 -5.82
C GLY A 306 -16.29 33.65 -5.42
N SER A 307 -16.89 34.64 -6.11
CA SER A 307 -18.31 34.97 -5.90
C SER A 307 -19.25 33.83 -6.22
N VAL A 308 -18.82 32.86 -7.05
CA VAL A 308 -19.61 31.67 -7.40
C VAL A 308 -19.82 30.77 -6.19
N MET A 309 -18.82 30.63 -5.29
CA MET A 309 -18.94 29.90 -4.04
C MET A 309 -20.02 30.50 -3.13
N ASN A 310 -19.91 31.82 -2.92
CA ASN A 310 -20.89 32.55 -2.12
C ASN A 310 -22.27 32.47 -2.75
N LEU A 311 -22.40 32.55 -4.07
CA LEU A 311 -23.67 32.44 -4.77
C LEU A 311 -24.33 31.08 -4.53
N ALA A 312 -23.58 29.98 -4.75
CA ALA A 312 -24.09 28.62 -4.55
C ALA A 312 -24.54 28.40 -3.09
N SER A 313 -23.74 28.86 -2.13
CA SER A 313 -24.09 28.80 -0.70
C SER A 313 -25.41 29.55 -0.41
N ARG A 314 -25.54 30.78 -0.91
CA ARG A 314 -26.79 31.56 -0.66
C ARG A 314 -28.01 30.99 -1.36
N LEU A 315 -27.86 30.41 -2.57
CA LEU A 315 -28.95 29.71 -3.22
C LEU A 315 -29.35 28.45 -2.42
N CYS A 316 -28.38 27.77 -1.84
CA CYS A 316 -28.66 26.67 -0.93
C CYS A 316 -29.41 27.16 0.33
N ASP A 317 -28.97 28.25 0.97
CA ASP A 317 -29.63 28.80 2.16
C ASP A 317 -31.14 29.11 1.92
N GLU A 318 -31.49 29.62 0.73
CA GLU A 318 -32.86 29.94 0.33
C GLU A 318 -33.70 28.71 -0.07
N ALA A 319 -33.05 27.58 -0.36
CA ALA A 319 -33.75 26.38 -0.80
C ALA A 319 -34.53 25.72 0.34
N LYS A 320 -35.80 25.44 0.11
CA LYS A 320 -36.66 24.66 1.01
C LYS A 320 -36.32 23.18 0.99
N PRO A 321 -36.79 22.36 1.96
CA PRO A 321 -36.63 20.91 1.89
C PRO A 321 -37.09 20.34 0.54
N GLY A 322 -36.23 19.60 -0.13
CA GLY A 322 -36.49 19.01 -1.44
C GLY A 322 -36.34 19.97 -2.64
N GLN A 323 -35.92 21.22 -2.42
CA GLN A 323 -35.80 22.22 -3.47
C GLN A 323 -34.35 22.33 -3.99
N ILE A 324 -34.19 22.43 -5.32
CA ILE A 324 -32.94 22.69 -5.99
C ILE A 324 -33.04 24.08 -6.64
N ILE A 325 -32.22 25.02 -6.17
CA ILE A 325 -32.17 26.39 -6.73
C ILE A 325 -30.86 26.57 -7.51
N VAL A 326 -30.98 27.02 -8.74
CA VAL A 326 -29.80 27.24 -9.62
C VAL A 326 -29.72 28.71 -10.05
N SER A 327 -28.47 29.16 -10.28
CA SER A 327 -28.23 30.48 -10.86
C SER A 327 -28.66 30.53 -12.32
N ARG A 328 -28.94 31.74 -12.83
CA ARG A 328 -29.29 31.98 -14.26
C ARG A 328 -28.27 31.35 -15.21
N ARG A 329 -26.97 31.41 -14.89
CA ARG A 329 -25.94 30.83 -15.74
C ARG A 329 -26.02 29.33 -15.83
N VAL A 330 -26.25 28.63 -14.70
CA VAL A 330 -26.51 27.18 -14.68
C VAL A 330 -27.75 26.87 -15.52
N PHE A 331 -28.87 27.59 -15.28
CA PHE A 331 -30.09 27.33 -16.04
C PHE A 331 -29.88 27.46 -17.56
N SER A 332 -29.18 28.49 -18.01
CA SER A 332 -28.90 28.67 -19.46
C SER A 332 -28.12 27.51 -20.08
N GLU A 333 -27.23 26.83 -19.34
CA GLU A 333 -26.48 25.67 -19.83
C GLU A 333 -27.33 24.38 -19.84
N VAL A 334 -28.28 24.26 -18.92
CA VAL A 334 -29.04 23.00 -18.72
C VAL A 334 -30.51 23.10 -19.18
N GLU A 335 -30.96 24.22 -19.71
CA GLU A 335 -32.34 24.47 -20.15
C GLU A 335 -32.91 23.30 -21.01
N PRO A 336 -32.16 22.71 -21.96
CA PRO A 336 -32.69 21.65 -22.81
C PRO A 336 -33.03 20.34 -22.07
N ILE A 337 -32.39 20.11 -20.91
CA ILE A 337 -32.48 18.85 -20.18
C ILE A 337 -33.29 18.95 -18.89
N VAL A 338 -33.84 20.11 -18.54
CA VAL A 338 -34.56 20.31 -17.28
C VAL A 338 -35.98 20.83 -17.51
N GLU A 339 -36.81 20.60 -16.53
CA GLU A 339 -38.06 21.38 -16.29
C GLU A 339 -37.79 22.30 -15.10
N ALA A 340 -37.89 23.60 -15.30
CA ALA A 340 -37.57 24.58 -14.30
C ALA A 340 -38.67 25.63 -14.14
N ALA A 341 -38.80 26.20 -12.96
CA ALA A 341 -39.63 27.31 -12.65
C ALA A 341 -38.79 28.57 -12.33
N GLU A 342 -39.11 29.71 -12.94
CA GLU A 342 -38.44 30.95 -12.58
C GLU A 342 -38.93 31.42 -11.21
N LEU A 343 -37.99 31.76 -10.33
CA LEU A 343 -38.27 32.30 -9.02
C LEU A 343 -38.30 33.83 -9.03
N PRO A 344 -39.04 34.50 -8.15
CA PRO A 344 -38.84 35.89 -7.91
C PRO A 344 -37.36 36.20 -7.62
N PRO A 345 -36.82 37.32 -8.13
CA PRO A 345 -35.40 37.65 -7.89
C PRO A 345 -35.10 37.66 -6.39
N LEU A 346 -34.09 36.84 -5.98
CA LEU A 346 -33.72 36.61 -4.59
C LEU A 346 -32.83 37.73 -4.06
N THR A 347 -33.15 38.25 -2.88
CA THR A 347 -32.30 39.20 -2.16
C THR A 347 -31.36 38.44 -1.26
N LEU A 348 -30.14 38.15 -1.77
CA LEU A 348 -29.16 37.30 -1.10
C LEU A 348 -28.20 38.16 -0.24
N LYS A 349 -27.88 37.69 0.95
CA LYS A 349 -26.91 38.34 1.85
C LYS A 349 -25.55 38.47 1.18
N GLY A 350 -25.03 39.71 1.12
CA GLY A 350 -23.71 40.00 0.47
C GLY A 350 -23.81 40.35 -1.02
N PHE A 351 -25.00 40.31 -1.63
CA PHE A 351 -25.23 40.74 -3.00
C PHE A 351 -25.96 42.09 -3.01
N SER A 352 -25.44 43.03 -3.78
CA SER A 352 -25.99 44.40 -3.83
C SER A 352 -27.26 44.54 -4.67
N ARG A 353 -27.59 43.53 -5.48
CA ARG A 353 -28.76 43.49 -6.35
C ARG A 353 -29.46 42.15 -6.24
N PRO A 354 -30.81 42.12 -6.39
CA PRO A 354 -31.52 40.87 -6.47
C PRO A 354 -30.96 39.94 -7.57
N VAL A 355 -30.85 38.68 -7.26
CA VAL A 355 -30.24 37.68 -8.15
C VAL A 355 -31.35 36.83 -8.79
N PRO A 356 -31.44 36.75 -10.12
CA PRO A 356 -32.36 35.84 -10.80
C PRO A 356 -31.95 34.40 -10.55
N ALA A 357 -32.91 33.58 -10.18
CA ALA A 357 -32.71 32.16 -9.85
C ALA A 357 -33.87 31.30 -10.38
N TYR A 358 -33.60 30.02 -10.55
CA TYR A 358 -34.54 29.05 -11.08
C TYR A 358 -34.60 27.82 -10.16
N GLU A 359 -35.81 27.30 -9.96
CA GLU A 359 -36.00 26.02 -9.30
C GLU A 359 -35.99 24.90 -10.35
N ILE A 360 -35.15 23.88 -10.15
CA ILE A 360 -35.16 22.66 -10.97
C ILE A 360 -36.24 21.71 -10.41
N VAL A 361 -37.29 21.54 -11.16
CA VAL A 361 -38.41 20.66 -10.82
C VAL A 361 -38.06 19.21 -11.19
N LYS A 362 -37.57 19.03 -12.41
CA LYS A 362 -37.25 17.70 -12.95
C LYS A 362 -36.08 17.77 -13.93
N VAL A 363 -35.25 16.73 -13.91
CA VAL A 363 -34.23 16.45 -14.93
C VAL A 363 -34.77 15.37 -15.87
N ARG A 364 -34.59 15.56 -17.18
CA ARG A 364 -35.05 14.66 -18.24
C ARG A 364 -34.06 13.55 -18.51
#